data_330ac025bea4c88eef5e4efa11f6cc1b
#
_entry.id   330ac025bea4c88eef5e4efa11f6cc1b
#
_cell.length_a   1.000
_cell.length_b   1.000
_cell.length_c   1.000
_cell.angle_alpha   90.00
_cell.angle_beta   90.00
_cell.angle_gamma   90.00
#
_symmetry.space_group_name_H-M   'P 1'
#
loop_
_entity.id
_entity.type
_entity.pdbx_description
1 polymer ?
#
loop_
_entity_poly.entity_id
_entity_poly.type
_entity_poly.pdbx_seq_one_letter_code
_entity_poly.pdbx_strand_id
1 'polypeptide(L)'
;MGKNQTAKKGANTKSSSPQKKNLNPVKRTYEAFYYPMLIIFLVYLMYGNTINYGYVLDDDLVGRSNKFVNEGFAGIPHILSNGYLVGTTGVNDSYRPLLMVHLAIEKQFFGFNPSVNHFFNVFYYGIMGILLFIVLCRIFKNIHKIIPLIITLLFLSHPIHTEVVANIKSRDEIFCLIFLLMSILSLFNYLDKRKIISIILSPIWFFLAVLSKENALTYLAIIPLILFFFTNEKLKRILTLTLPYLGAAGLFLLIRASIVHGNVSTIDLLYNSLMGITSTSERLATAIFIFGKYIQLLIFPHPLVWDYSFNQIPPVSWTNIYTIVTLVVCFGLMIYAIMKTKSRDIFAFCILYFFITMSITSNIFILIGATMAERFLFLPSLGFCIAIIFLINKLLKIDNTGKSKHNFKTLYIISGIVIVAYLFKTIDRSKDWKDSMSLYESGVIGAPNSCRTHTALANEYSTLAQSLSDANRKTELFKKAEAEFKTGLNIYPKNPESWYNLGVLYFAMGNIPEAEKANKQVIVYNPLFAKAYNNLGAIEGQRGEFKEAAQNFKKAADLDSNYLDAISNTASAYFNLKEYKNAEPYYKRAHELNPQSKPINDQLIENEKRLAQDTSSVKKTP
;
A
#
# COMPACT_ATOMS: atom_id res chain seq x y z
N MET A 1 -16.11 99.70 18.49
CA MET A 1 -16.37 99.11 19.85
C MET A 1 -17.26 97.92 19.70
N GLY A 2 -16.95 96.81 20.29
CA GLY A 2 -17.79 95.61 20.32
C GLY A 2 -17.12 94.37 19.79
N LYS A 3 -16.33 93.68 20.62
CA LYS A 3 -15.75 92.34 20.39
C LYS A 3 -16.83 91.29 20.53
N ASN A 4 -16.97 90.42 19.55
CA ASN A 4 -17.68 89.14 19.70
C ASN A 4 -16.71 87.97 19.52
N GLN A 5 -16.54 87.24 20.63
CA GLN A 5 -15.84 85.99 20.67
C GLN A 5 -16.77 84.87 20.21
N THR A 6 -16.37 84.13 19.20
CA THR A 6 -17.03 82.88 18.79
C THR A 6 -16.23 81.68 19.28
N ALA A 7 -16.83 80.91 20.20
CA ALA A 7 -16.30 79.71 20.75
C ALA A 7 -16.35 78.57 19.70
N LYS A 8 -15.21 77.96 19.42
CA LYS A 8 -15.09 76.66 18.65
C LYS A 8 -15.43 75.50 19.53
N LYS A 9 -16.54 74.82 19.27
CA LYS A 9 -16.82 73.47 19.80
C LYS A 9 -15.95 72.44 19.07
N GLY A 10 -14.99 71.84 19.77
CA GLY A 10 -14.23 70.70 19.31
C GLY A 10 -15.11 69.42 19.33
N ALA A 11 -15.30 68.81 18.15
CA ALA A 11 -15.92 67.51 18.02
C ALA A 11 -14.90 66.39 18.34
N ASN A 12 -15.01 65.76 19.48
CA ASN A 12 -14.28 64.54 19.88
C ASN A 12 -14.85 63.36 19.10
N THR A 13 -14.24 62.98 17.98
CA THR A 13 -14.49 61.70 17.31
C THR A 13 -13.72 60.59 18.06
N LYS A 14 -14.41 59.90 18.96
CA LYS A 14 -13.92 58.63 19.53
C LYS A 14 -13.86 57.57 18.42
N SER A 15 -12.66 57.23 17.96
CA SER A 15 -12.42 56.05 17.12
C SER A 15 -12.76 54.81 17.94
N SER A 16 -13.87 54.16 17.64
CA SER A 16 -14.22 52.85 18.18
C SER A 16 -13.32 51.79 17.55
N SER A 17 -12.31 51.35 18.28
CA SER A 17 -11.59 50.12 17.96
C SER A 17 -12.57 48.94 17.91
N PRO A 18 -12.45 47.99 16.93
CA PRO A 18 -13.33 46.82 16.90
C PRO A 18 -13.11 45.97 18.14
N GLN A 19 -14.12 45.87 19.00
CA GLN A 19 -14.15 44.97 20.12
C GLN A 19 -13.92 43.54 19.61
N LYS A 20 -12.77 42.93 19.96
CA LYS A 20 -12.56 41.49 19.88
C LYS A 20 -13.66 40.84 20.73
N LYS A 21 -14.66 40.22 20.09
CA LYS A 21 -15.61 39.35 20.79
C LYS A 21 -14.83 38.25 21.50
N ASN A 22 -14.60 38.43 22.81
CA ASN A 22 -14.12 37.38 23.69
C ASN A 22 -15.22 36.31 23.75
N LEU A 23 -15.06 35.25 22.97
CA LEU A 23 -15.81 34.01 23.17
C LEU A 23 -15.53 33.52 24.60
N ASN A 24 -16.58 33.17 25.32
CA ASN A 24 -16.52 32.65 26.70
C ASN A 24 -15.41 31.59 26.82
N PRO A 25 -14.44 31.73 27.71
CA PRO A 25 -13.33 30.79 27.87
C PRO A 25 -13.80 29.34 28.11
N VAL A 26 -14.94 29.16 28.77
CA VAL A 26 -15.60 27.86 28.98
C VAL A 26 -15.98 27.19 27.65
N LYS A 27 -16.55 27.95 26.69
CA LYS A 27 -16.95 27.40 25.38
C LYS A 27 -15.74 27.00 24.51
N ARG A 28 -14.60 27.69 24.64
CA ARG A 28 -13.34 27.34 23.97
C ARG A 28 -12.74 26.02 24.51
N THR A 29 -12.90 25.74 25.79
CA THR A 29 -12.37 24.53 26.44
C THR A 29 -13.19 23.30 26.03
N TYR A 30 -14.50 23.39 25.95
CA TYR A 30 -15.38 22.29 25.53
C TYR A 30 -15.13 21.89 24.07
N GLU A 31 -15.08 22.84 23.12
CA GLU A 31 -14.83 22.53 21.70
C GLU A 31 -13.46 21.89 21.47
N ALA A 32 -12.45 22.28 22.24
CA ALA A 32 -11.10 21.73 22.13
C ALA A 32 -11.03 20.25 22.56
N PHE A 33 -11.97 19.79 23.39
CA PHE A 33 -12.02 18.42 23.90
C PHE A 33 -13.01 17.55 23.11
N TYR A 34 -14.19 18.06 22.78
CA TYR A 34 -15.25 17.28 22.13
C TYR A 34 -14.91 16.85 20.70
N TYR A 35 -14.28 17.71 19.90
CA TYR A 35 -14.01 17.36 18.50
C TYR A 35 -12.96 16.25 18.36
N PRO A 36 -11.83 16.27 19.09
CA PRO A 36 -10.91 15.14 19.10
C PRO A 36 -11.54 13.84 19.60
N MET A 37 -12.38 13.91 20.65
CA MET A 37 -13.08 12.72 21.15
C MET A 37 -14.05 12.13 20.10
N LEU A 38 -14.81 12.98 19.41
CA LEU A 38 -15.71 12.54 18.35
C LEU A 38 -14.95 11.87 17.19
N ILE A 39 -13.78 12.42 16.83
CA ILE A 39 -12.92 11.85 15.80
C ILE A 39 -12.43 10.44 16.22
N ILE A 40 -11.89 10.31 17.43
CA ILE A 40 -11.42 9.01 17.95
C ILE A 40 -12.58 8.03 18.06
N PHE A 41 -13.73 8.45 18.57
CA PHE A 41 -14.91 7.62 18.68
C PHE A 41 -15.38 7.09 17.33
N LEU A 42 -15.45 7.96 16.29
CA LEU A 42 -15.82 7.56 14.95
C LEU A 42 -14.83 6.55 14.37
N VAL A 43 -13.52 6.80 14.52
CA VAL A 43 -12.47 5.87 14.03
C VAL A 43 -12.59 4.51 14.71
N TYR A 44 -12.77 4.48 16.02
CA TYR A 44 -12.94 3.23 16.77
C TYR A 44 -14.23 2.50 16.38
N LEU A 45 -15.33 3.23 16.15
CA LEU A 45 -16.59 2.64 15.70
C LEU A 45 -16.45 1.97 14.33
N MET A 46 -15.66 2.54 13.40
CA MET A 46 -15.43 2.00 12.06
C MET A 46 -14.46 0.83 12.02
N TYR A 47 -13.38 0.93 12.77
CA TYR A 47 -12.22 0.04 12.63
C TYR A 47 -11.84 -0.71 13.92
N GLY A 48 -12.57 -0.51 15.03
CA GLY A 48 -12.27 -1.22 16.28
C GLY A 48 -12.40 -2.74 16.17
N ASN A 49 -13.24 -3.23 15.24
CA ASN A 49 -13.36 -4.66 14.93
C ASN A 49 -12.08 -5.24 14.31
N THR A 50 -11.31 -4.43 13.58
CA THR A 50 -10.07 -4.90 12.92
C THR A 50 -8.98 -5.28 13.92
N ILE A 51 -9.05 -4.82 15.17
CA ILE A 51 -8.09 -5.15 16.23
C ILE A 51 -7.97 -6.66 16.45
N ASN A 52 -9.05 -7.42 16.19
CA ASN A 52 -9.07 -8.87 16.35
C ASN A 52 -8.81 -9.65 15.05
N TYR A 53 -8.32 -8.98 13.99
CA TYR A 53 -8.06 -9.60 12.69
C TYR A 53 -6.67 -10.22 12.62
N GLY A 54 -6.50 -11.16 11.68
CA GLY A 54 -5.22 -11.78 11.38
C GLY A 54 -4.35 -10.96 10.44
N TYR A 55 -3.16 -11.47 10.13
CA TYR A 55 -2.34 -10.94 9.05
C TYR A 55 -2.90 -11.37 7.69
N VAL A 56 -2.90 -10.46 6.72
CA VAL A 56 -3.38 -10.71 5.36
C VAL A 56 -2.45 -10.11 4.31
N LEU A 57 -2.40 -10.69 3.12
CA LEU A 57 -1.58 -10.23 1.99
C LEU A 57 -0.11 -10.00 2.40
N ASP A 58 0.35 -8.76 2.18
CA ASP A 58 1.73 -8.34 2.39
C ASP A 58 2.11 -8.15 3.87
N ASP A 59 1.17 -8.32 4.83
CA ASP A 59 1.45 -8.12 6.26
C ASP A 59 2.55 -9.05 6.76
N ASP A 60 2.52 -10.31 6.31
CA ASP A 60 3.57 -11.28 6.65
C ASP A 60 4.92 -10.94 6.00
N LEU A 61 4.92 -10.39 4.78
CA LEU A 61 6.14 -10.02 4.08
C LEU A 61 6.91 -8.89 4.78
N VAL A 62 6.17 -7.93 5.35
CA VAL A 62 6.78 -6.82 6.09
C VAL A 62 7.00 -7.13 7.57
N GLY A 63 6.32 -8.16 8.12
CA GLY A 63 6.37 -8.58 9.52
C GLY A 63 7.15 -9.88 9.72
N ARG A 64 6.41 -10.98 9.96
CA ARG A 64 6.96 -12.28 10.39
C ARG A 64 8.01 -12.87 9.45
N SER A 65 7.82 -12.73 8.14
CA SER A 65 8.75 -13.28 7.15
C SER A 65 9.98 -12.42 6.94
N ASN A 66 10.02 -11.19 7.48
CA ASN A 66 11.16 -10.29 7.30
C ASN A 66 12.21 -10.52 8.39
N LYS A 67 13.41 -11.02 8.00
CA LYS A 67 14.49 -11.33 8.93
C LYS A 67 14.93 -10.12 9.76
N PHE A 68 14.96 -8.91 9.18
CA PHE A 68 15.40 -7.71 9.88
C PHE A 68 14.38 -7.26 10.93
N VAL A 69 13.07 -7.38 10.63
CA VAL A 69 12.01 -7.10 11.61
C VAL A 69 12.02 -8.15 12.73
N ASN A 70 12.33 -9.41 12.42
CA ASN A 70 12.47 -10.49 13.39
C ASN A 70 13.54 -10.22 14.45
N GLU A 71 14.60 -9.52 14.10
CA GLU A 71 15.71 -9.15 15.00
C GLU A 71 15.33 -8.02 15.98
N GLY A 72 14.15 -7.40 15.85
CA GLY A 72 13.71 -6.30 16.69
C GLY A 72 14.65 -5.08 16.60
N PHE A 73 15.11 -4.55 17.73
CA PHE A 73 16.03 -3.40 17.75
C PHE A 73 17.35 -3.65 17.02
N ALA A 74 17.87 -4.88 17.08
CA ALA A 74 19.12 -5.24 16.42
C ALA A 74 19.00 -5.18 14.88
N GLY A 75 17.81 -5.38 14.34
CA GLY A 75 17.55 -5.33 12.91
C GLY A 75 17.38 -3.90 12.34
N ILE A 76 17.18 -2.88 13.18
CA ILE A 76 16.95 -1.50 12.73
C ILE A 76 18.08 -0.97 11.82
N PRO A 77 19.38 -1.15 12.10
CA PRO A 77 20.44 -0.73 11.19
C PRO A 77 20.34 -1.40 9.82
N HIS A 78 19.97 -2.68 9.76
CA HIS A 78 19.76 -3.42 8.51
C HIS A 78 18.54 -2.88 7.74
N ILE A 79 17.45 -2.54 8.43
CA ILE A 79 16.26 -1.91 7.81
C ILE A 79 16.63 -0.56 7.18
N LEU A 80 17.44 0.25 7.86
CA LEU A 80 17.83 1.57 7.39
C LEU A 80 18.83 1.53 6.23
N SER A 81 19.59 0.44 6.07
CA SER A 81 20.63 0.28 5.05
C SER A 81 20.23 -0.62 3.86
N ASN A 82 19.00 -1.15 3.86
CA ASN A 82 18.53 -2.04 2.80
C ASN A 82 17.16 -1.59 2.25
N GLY A 83 16.80 -2.11 1.06
CA GLY A 83 15.49 -1.89 0.47
C GLY A 83 14.37 -2.59 1.24
N TYR A 84 13.16 -2.16 0.97
CA TYR A 84 11.95 -2.46 1.71
C TYR A 84 11.68 -3.96 1.93
N LEU A 85 11.86 -4.80 0.89
CA LEU A 85 11.59 -6.25 0.97
C LEU A 85 12.84 -7.12 0.94
N VAL A 86 14.04 -6.56 1.05
CA VAL A 86 15.31 -7.32 1.01
C VAL A 86 15.35 -8.39 2.10
N GLY A 87 14.83 -8.09 3.29
CA GLY A 87 14.78 -9.02 4.41
C GLY A 87 13.85 -10.23 4.22
N THR A 88 12.97 -10.22 3.20
CA THR A 88 11.96 -11.26 2.95
C THR A 88 12.20 -11.94 1.60
N THR A 89 12.21 -11.17 0.52
CA THR A 89 12.26 -11.69 -0.86
C THR A 89 13.63 -11.49 -1.51
N GLY A 90 14.52 -10.73 -0.91
CA GLY A 90 15.77 -10.29 -1.52
C GLY A 90 15.59 -9.17 -2.56
N VAL A 91 14.36 -8.77 -2.89
CA VAL A 91 14.07 -7.72 -3.88
C VAL A 91 14.40 -6.35 -3.32
N ASN A 92 15.18 -5.56 -4.07
CA ASN A 92 15.66 -4.23 -3.68
C ASN A 92 15.18 -3.16 -4.67
N ASP A 93 13.87 -2.90 -4.71
CA ASP A 93 13.21 -1.98 -5.67
C ASP A 93 12.64 -0.71 -5.03
N SER A 94 12.46 -0.69 -3.73
CA SER A 94 11.85 0.42 -2.99
C SER A 94 12.52 0.66 -1.64
N TYR A 95 12.40 1.89 -1.11
CA TYR A 95 12.99 2.27 0.18
C TYR A 95 11.98 3.00 1.05
N ARG A 96 11.40 2.31 2.05
CA ARG A 96 10.38 2.79 2.99
C ARG A 96 10.68 2.30 4.41
N PRO A 97 11.73 2.79 5.05
CA PRO A 97 12.21 2.20 6.31
C PRO A 97 11.28 2.42 7.50
N LEU A 98 10.47 3.51 7.55
CA LEU A 98 9.79 3.91 8.79
C LEU A 98 8.73 2.90 9.24
N LEU A 99 7.97 2.29 8.32
CA LEU A 99 7.04 1.23 8.69
C LEU A 99 7.79 0.04 9.30
N MET A 100 8.87 -0.41 8.64
CA MET A 100 9.64 -1.57 9.06
C MET A 100 10.31 -1.34 10.42
N VAL A 101 10.87 -0.15 10.64
CA VAL A 101 11.43 0.26 11.96
C VAL A 101 10.35 0.18 13.03
N HIS A 102 9.14 0.69 12.73
CA HIS A 102 8.04 0.65 13.69
C HIS A 102 7.59 -0.80 14.00
N LEU A 103 7.50 -1.66 12.98
CA LEU A 103 7.18 -3.09 13.18
C LEU A 103 8.28 -3.81 13.98
N ALA A 104 9.56 -3.49 13.77
CA ALA A 104 10.66 -4.03 14.56
C ALA A 104 10.57 -3.60 16.05
N ILE A 105 10.16 -2.36 16.31
CA ILE A 105 9.88 -1.86 17.66
C ILE A 105 8.69 -2.61 18.28
N GLU A 106 7.57 -2.75 17.56
CA GLU A 106 6.41 -3.51 18.04
C GLU A 106 6.80 -4.98 18.34
N LYS A 107 7.57 -5.61 17.45
CA LYS A 107 8.09 -6.97 17.63
C LYS A 107 8.93 -7.09 18.91
N GLN A 108 9.78 -6.11 19.20
CA GLN A 108 10.64 -6.12 20.38
C GLN A 108 9.84 -6.13 21.68
N PHE A 109 8.74 -5.38 21.77
CA PHE A 109 7.96 -5.23 23.00
C PHE A 109 6.80 -6.24 23.12
N PHE A 110 6.19 -6.64 21.99
CA PHE A 110 4.93 -7.40 21.99
C PHE A 110 5.01 -8.73 21.24
N GLY A 111 6.17 -9.05 20.65
CA GLY A 111 6.27 -10.19 19.72
C GLY A 111 5.50 -9.95 18.43
N PHE A 112 5.21 -11.03 17.67
CA PHE A 112 4.32 -10.97 16.53
C PHE A 112 2.88 -11.18 16.99
N ASN A 113 2.17 -10.07 17.18
CA ASN A 113 0.78 -10.07 17.62
C ASN A 113 -0.05 -9.20 16.67
N PRO A 114 -0.90 -9.79 15.81
CA PRO A 114 -1.69 -9.04 14.85
C PRO A 114 -2.63 -8.04 15.53
N SER A 115 -3.19 -8.38 16.70
CA SER A 115 -4.09 -7.47 17.43
C SER A 115 -3.37 -6.19 17.88
N VAL A 116 -2.12 -6.29 18.30
CA VAL A 116 -1.30 -5.11 18.66
C VAL A 116 -1.01 -4.27 17.40
N ASN A 117 -0.64 -4.92 16.31
CA ASN A 117 -0.35 -4.19 15.07
C ASN A 117 -1.60 -3.48 14.52
N HIS A 118 -2.76 -4.14 14.52
CA HIS A 118 -4.03 -3.51 14.14
C HIS A 118 -4.45 -2.39 15.08
N PHE A 119 -4.28 -2.58 16.41
CA PHE A 119 -4.52 -1.50 17.39
C PHE A 119 -3.72 -0.24 17.04
N PHE A 120 -2.43 -0.37 16.71
CA PHE A 120 -1.62 0.78 16.32
C PHE A 120 -2.07 1.40 14.99
N ASN A 121 -2.58 0.62 14.01
CA ASN A 121 -3.16 1.19 12.80
C ASN A 121 -4.36 2.10 13.13
N VAL A 122 -5.31 1.60 13.93
CA VAL A 122 -6.51 2.34 14.35
C VAL A 122 -6.11 3.58 15.16
N PHE A 123 -5.17 3.44 16.09
CA PHE A 123 -4.64 4.52 16.94
C PHE A 123 -4.00 5.65 16.11
N TYR A 124 -3.10 5.30 15.19
CA TYR A 124 -2.46 6.30 14.32
C TYR A 124 -3.44 6.94 13.34
N TYR A 125 -4.44 6.20 12.87
CA TYR A 125 -5.49 6.76 12.03
C TYR A 125 -6.33 7.79 12.80
N GLY A 126 -6.60 7.56 14.07
CA GLY A 126 -7.23 8.53 14.97
C GLY A 126 -6.38 9.79 15.19
N ILE A 127 -5.08 9.64 15.45
CA ILE A 127 -4.13 10.77 15.57
C ILE A 127 -4.08 11.57 14.27
N MET A 128 -3.99 10.89 13.13
CA MET A 128 -4.02 11.53 11.80
C MET A 128 -5.29 12.35 11.61
N GLY A 129 -6.45 11.83 12.00
CA GLY A 129 -7.72 12.55 11.94
C GLY A 129 -7.73 13.82 12.80
N ILE A 130 -7.19 13.78 14.01
CA ILE A 130 -7.04 14.96 14.89
C ILE A 130 -6.12 15.99 14.25
N LEU A 131 -4.96 15.57 13.72
CA LEU A 131 -4.02 16.46 13.05
C LEU A 131 -4.65 17.10 11.81
N LEU A 132 -5.40 16.32 11.01
CA LEU A 132 -6.12 16.81 9.85
C LEU A 132 -7.12 17.91 10.26
N PHE A 133 -7.93 17.67 11.29
CA PHE A 133 -8.86 18.68 11.81
C PHE A 133 -8.13 19.96 12.23
N ILE A 134 -7.01 19.84 12.96
CA ILE A 134 -6.22 21.01 13.41
C ILE A 134 -5.66 21.78 12.22
N VAL A 135 -5.10 21.09 11.22
CA VAL A 135 -4.54 21.70 10.00
C VAL A 135 -5.64 22.39 9.19
N LEU A 136 -6.79 21.76 9.00
CA LEU A 136 -7.92 22.37 8.30
C LEU A 136 -8.45 23.60 9.02
N CYS A 137 -8.57 23.58 10.35
CA CYS A 137 -8.90 24.78 11.14
C CYS A 137 -7.86 25.89 10.98
N ARG A 138 -6.61 25.53 10.74
CA ARG A 138 -5.53 26.48 10.52
C ARG A 138 -5.56 27.09 9.10
N ILE A 139 -5.85 26.27 8.12
CA ILE A 139 -6.00 26.69 6.71
C ILE A 139 -7.24 27.59 6.57
N PHE A 140 -8.36 27.19 7.16
CA PHE A 140 -9.66 27.87 7.06
C PHE A 140 -9.95 28.79 8.27
N LYS A 141 -9.02 29.70 8.60
CA LYS A 141 -9.08 30.57 9.82
C LYS A 141 -10.39 31.34 10.01
N ASN A 142 -11.03 31.75 8.91
CA ASN A 142 -12.22 32.62 8.92
C ASN A 142 -13.53 31.81 8.75
N ILE A 143 -13.46 30.50 8.77
CA ILE A 143 -14.58 29.59 8.59
C ILE A 143 -14.94 28.97 9.94
N HIS A 144 -16.25 28.74 10.17
CA HIS A 144 -16.71 28.08 11.39
C HIS A 144 -16.13 26.67 11.50
N LYS A 145 -15.57 26.31 12.67
CA LYS A 145 -14.82 25.06 12.91
C LYS A 145 -15.58 23.78 12.60
N ILE A 146 -16.89 23.84 12.53
CA ILE A 146 -17.73 22.70 12.17
C ILE A 146 -17.47 22.24 10.72
N ILE A 147 -17.12 23.16 9.80
CA ILE A 147 -16.82 22.82 8.40
C ILE A 147 -15.53 21.97 8.32
N PRO A 148 -14.39 22.39 8.90
CA PRO A 148 -13.24 21.50 9.06
C PRO A 148 -13.53 20.15 9.72
N LEU A 149 -14.39 20.15 10.75
CA LEU A 149 -14.79 18.91 11.41
C LEU A 149 -15.55 17.96 10.46
N ILE A 150 -16.56 18.47 9.75
CA ILE A 150 -17.34 17.67 8.81
C ILE A 150 -16.44 17.11 7.68
N ILE A 151 -15.53 17.95 7.15
CA ILE A 151 -14.55 17.51 6.14
C ILE A 151 -13.71 16.36 6.70
N THR A 152 -13.20 16.50 7.94
CA THR A 152 -12.41 15.46 8.60
C THR A 152 -13.21 14.17 8.79
N LEU A 153 -14.45 14.25 9.30
CA LEU A 153 -15.30 13.08 9.52
C LEU A 153 -15.67 12.39 8.20
N LEU A 154 -15.96 13.16 7.14
CA LEU A 154 -16.24 12.64 5.80
C LEU A 154 -15.00 11.92 5.22
N PHE A 155 -13.82 12.51 5.36
CA PHE A 155 -12.56 11.89 4.95
C PHE A 155 -12.33 10.57 5.70
N LEU A 156 -12.42 10.58 7.03
CA LEU A 156 -12.18 9.39 7.86
C LEU A 156 -13.18 8.27 7.58
N SER A 157 -14.43 8.60 7.28
CA SER A 157 -15.48 7.60 7.04
C SER A 157 -15.49 7.04 5.61
N HIS A 158 -14.69 7.59 4.69
CA HIS A 158 -14.75 7.18 3.29
C HIS A 158 -14.31 5.71 3.11
N PRO A 159 -15.14 4.84 2.51
CA PRO A 159 -14.89 3.40 2.44
C PRO A 159 -13.61 3.00 1.70
N ILE A 160 -13.09 3.85 0.78
CA ILE A 160 -11.83 3.57 0.08
C ILE A 160 -10.61 3.52 1.01
N HIS A 161 -10.72 4.01 2.25
CA HIS A 161 -9.64 3.96 3.23
C HIS A 161 -9.54 2.62 3.95
N THR A 162 -10.47 1.70 3.72
CA THR A 162 -10.50 0.41 4.43
C THR A 162 -9.21 -0.38 4.23
N GLU A 163 -8.68 -0.44 3.00
CA GLU A 163 -7.39 -1.07 2.72
C GLU A 163 -6.25 -0.41 3.53
N VAL A 164 -6.27 0.91 3.68
CA VAL A 164 -5.20 1.64 4.39
C VAL A 164 -5.19 1.35 5.89
N VAL A 165 -6.37 1.14 6.49
CA VAL A 165 -6.49 0.96 7.95
C VAL A 165 -6.50 -0.51 8.35
N ALA A 166 -7.21 -1.36 7.60
CA ALA A 166 -7.35 -2.78 7.89
C ALA A 166 -6.13 -3.63 7.47
N ASN A 167 -5.26 -3.13 6.59
CA ASN A 167 -4.01 -3.77 6.21
C ASN A 167 -2.85 -3.15 6.99
N ILE A 168 -2.08 -3.95 7.73
CA ILE A 168 -0.98 -3.46 8.59
C ILE A 168 0.14 -2.83 7.76
N LYS A 169 0.47 -3.43 6.63
CA LYS A 169 1.49 -2.93 5.70
C LYS A 169 1.15 -1.52 5.19
N SER A 170 -0.14 -1.22 5.01
CA SER A 170 -0.58 0.07 4.49
C SER A 170 -0.53 1.22 5.52
N ARG A 171 -0.01 0.97 6.74
CA ARG A 171 0.31 2.01 7.74
C ARG A 171 1.30 3.06 7.19
N ASP A 172 2.09 2.72 6.18
CA ASP A 172 2.96 3.67 5.47
C ASP A 172 2.20 4.89 4.94
N GLU A 173 0.94 4.73 4.46
CA GLU A 173 0.06 5.84 4.04
C GLU A 173 -0.36 6.72 5.22
N ILE A 174 -0.68 6.10 6.38
CA ILE A 174 -1.08 6.83 7.59
C ILE A 174 0.08 7.68 8.10
N PHE A 175 1.28 7.09 8.21
CA PHE A 175 2.49 7.82 8.61
C PHE A 175 2.85 8.93 7.64
N CYS A 176 2.76 8.67 6.34
CA CYS A 176 2.96 9.67 5.30
C CYS A 176 2.08 10.90 5.56
N LEU A 177 0.76 10.72 5.73
CA LEU A 177 -0.15 11.85 5.95
C LEU A 177 0.05 12.51 7.33
N ILE A 178 0.33 11.76 8.41
CA ILE A 178 0.67 12.34 9.73
C ILE A 178 1.84 13.33 9.58
N PHE A 179 2.93 12.89 8.98
CA PHE A 179 4.14 13.72 8.86
C PHE A 179 3.93 14.90 7.89
N LEU A 180 3.15 14.74 6.83
CA LEU A 180 2.76 15.84 5.95
C LEU A 180 1.93 16.89 6.70
N LEU A 181 0.97 16.47 7.52
CA LEU A 181 0.16 17.38 8.36
C LEU A 181 1.01 18.11 9.41
N MET A 182 1.96 17.40 10.04
CA MET A 182 2.92 18.02 10.98
C MET A 182 3.84 19.03 10.28
N SER A 183 4.25 18.74 9.05
CA SER A 183 5.02 19.63 8.20
C SER A 183 4.26 20.93 7.91
N ILE A 184 3.00 20.81 7.44
CA ILE A 184 2.13 21.96 7.16
C ILE A 184 1.88 22.77 8.43
N LEU A 185 1.57 22.11 9.55
CA LEU A 185 1.32 22.79 10.84
C LEU A 185 2.56 23.56 11.31
N SER A 186 3.74 22.98 11.18
CA SER A 186 5.02 23.64 11.52
C SER A 186 5.27 24.85 10.62
N LEU A 187 5.00 24.75 9.31
CA LEU A 187 5.12 25.86 8.37
C LEU A 187 4.19 27.02 8.75
N PHE A 188 2.91 26.74 9.03
CA PHE A 188 1.96 27.77 9.47
C PHE A 188 2.33 28.38 10.82
N ASN A 189 2.88 27.60 11.76
CA ASN A 189 3.41 28.12 13.02
C ASN A 189 4.59 29.07 12.81
N TYR A 190 5.47 28.79 11.83
CA TYR A 190 6.50 29.74 11.43
C TYR A 190 5.93 31.02 10.85
N LEU A 191 4.95 30.92 9.95
CA LEU A 191 4.34 32.10 9.33
C LEU A 191 3.71 33.06 10.36
N ASP A 192 3.07 32.50 11.39
CA ASP A 192 2.39 33.32 12.42
C ASP A 192 3.33 33.81 13.54
N LYS A 193 4.23 32.97 14.01
CA LYS A 193 5.03 33.24 15.22
C LYS A 193 6.50 33.52 14.93
N ARG A 194 6.95 33.37 13.70
CA ARG A 194 8.34 33.56 13.24
C ARG A 194 9.39 32.76 14.04
N LYS A 195 8.97 31.63 14.67
CA LYS A 195 9.88 30.77 15.42
C LYS A 195 10.74 29.95 14.45
N ILE A 196 12.07 30.13 14.48
CA ILE A 196 13.04 29.44 13.61
C ILE A 196 12.89 27.93 13.71
N ILE A 197 12.71 27.38 14.90
CA ILE A 197 12.53 25.94 15.08
C ILE A 197 11.38 25.37 14.23
N SER A 198 10.31 26.15 14.00
CA SER A 198 9.17 25.70 13.20
C SER A 198 9.49 25.59 11.72
N ILE A 199 10.35 26.47 11.16
CA ILE A 199 10.74 26.36 9.74
C ILE A 199 11.78 25.24 9.53
N ILE A 200 12.57 24.88 10.56
CA ILE A 200 13.51 23.76 10.53
C ILE A 200 12.73 22.43 10.64
N LEU A 201 11.78 22.34 11.58
CA LEU A 201 10.99 21.11 11.77
C LEU A 201 10.10 20.77 10.57
N SER A 202 9.64 21.78 9.81
CA SER A 202 8.73 21.56 8.70
C SER A 202 9.30 20.66 7.59
N PRO A 203 10.49 20.91 7.00
CA PRO A 203 11.10 20.01 6.05
C PRO A 203 11.59 18.68 6.66
N ILE A 204 11.87 18.63 7.97
CA ILE A 204 12.18 17.36 8.67
C ILE A 204 10.96 16.45 8.68
N TRP A 205 9.78 16.98 9.02
CA TRP A 205 8.54 16.21 8.95
C TRP A 205 8.22 15.76 7.52
N PHE A 206 8.46 16.62 6.54
CA PHE A 206 8.32 16.25 5.14
C PHE A 206 9.29 15.11 4.74
N PHE A 207 10.53 15.16 5.20
CA PHE A 207 11.52 14.09 4.97
C PHE A 207 11.04 12.77 5.55
N LEU A 208 10.51 12.76 6.78
CA LEU A 208 9.91 11.56 7.39
C LEU A 208 8.69 11.07 6.59
N ALA A 209 7.89 11.97 6.03
CA ALA A 209 6.78 11.59 5.16
C ALA A 209 7.26 10.84 3.92
N VAL A 210 8.32 11.33 3.26
CA VAL A 210 8.90 10.67 2.06
C VAL A 210 9.56 9.34 2.42
N LEU A 211 10.21 9.23 3.59
CA LEU A 211 10.73 7.95 4.11
C LEU A 211 9.62 6.95 4.46
N SER A 212 8.39 7.42 4.72
CA SER A 212 7.22 6.55 4.88
C SER A 212 6.69 6.08 3.54
N LYS A 213 6.52 7.02 2.58
CA LYS A 213 6.00 6.69 1.25
C LYS A 213 6.38 7.76 0.21
N GLU A 214 6.81 7.32 -0.95
CA GLU A 214 7.27 8.20 -2.04
C GLU A 214 6.19 9.15 -2.56
N ASN A 215 4.90 8.83 -2.38
CA ASN A 215 3.77 9.71 -2.76
C ASN A 215 3.84 11.08 -2.09
N ALA A 216 4.51 11.19 -0.93
CA ALA A 216 4.77 12.47 -0.27
C ALA A 216 5.53 13.47 -1.15
N LEU A 217 6.29 13.02 -2.15
CA LEU A 217 7.00 13.90 -3.09
C LEU A 217 6.05 14.85 -3.83
N THR A 218 4.79 14.47 -4.04
CA THR A 218 3.77 15.35 -4.64
C THR A 218 3.57 16.63 -3.84
N TYR A 219 3.88 16.63 -2.55
CA TYR A 219 3.76 17.79 -1.68
C TYR A 219 4.83 18.88 -1.94
N LEU A 220 5.85 18.58 -2.74
CA LEU A 220 6.72 19.64 -3.29
C LEU A 220 5.91 20.67 -4.11
N ALA A 221 4.82 20.25 -4.75
CA ALA A 221 3.89 21.13 -5.45
C ALA A 221 2.69 21.56 -4.58
N ILE A 222 2.25 20.70 -3.65
CA ILE A 222 1.11 21.00 -2.76
C ILE A 222 1.45 22.06 -1.72
N ILE A 223 2.65 22.07 -1.14
CA ILE A 223 3.05 23.05 -0.14
C ILE A 223 3.00 24.50 -0.71
N PRO A 224 3.66 24.81 -1.85
CA PRO A 224 3.53 26.12 -2.46
C PRO A 224 2.10 26.42 -2.90
N LEU A 225 1.33 25.43 -3.34
CA LEU A 225 -0.09 25.60 -3.67
C LEU A 225 -0.90 26.04 -2.43
N ILE A 226 -0.74 25.39 -1.29
CA ILE A 226 -1.37 25.76 0.00
C ILE A 226 -0.99 27.20 0.38
N LEU A 227 0.31 27.53 0.30
CA LEU A 227 0.77 28.88 0.61
C LEU A 227 0.15 29.93 -0.31
N PHE A 228 0.05 29.64 -1.60
CA PHE A 228 -0.55 30.54 -2.58
C PHE A 228 -2.05 30.75 -2.33
N PHE A 229 -2.80 29.69 -2.09
CA PHE A 229 -4.26 29.78 -1.94
C PHE A 229 -4.70 30.34 -0.58
N PHE A 230 -3.99 30.02 0.49
CA PHE A 230 -4.45 30.26 1.87
C PHE A 230 -3.61 31.25 2.68
N THR A 231 -2.59 31.86 2.06
CA THR A 231 -1.80 32.91 2.70
C THR A 231 -1.68 34.16 1.82
N ASN A 232 -1.22 35.27 2.40
CA ASN A 232 -0.95 36.51 1.65
C ASN A 232 0.53 36.64 1.29
N GLU A 233 1.29 35.53 1.32
CA GLU A 233 2.71 35.58 0.99
C GLU A 233 2.90 35.83 -0.51
N LYS A 234 3.95 36.63 -0.85
CA LYS A 234 4.31 36.92 -2.25
C LYS A 234 4.98 35.66 -2.87
N LEU A 235 4.81 35.49 -4.19
CA LEU A 235 5.36 34.31 -4.92
C LEU A 235 6.84 34.07 -4.63
N LYS A 236 7.69 35.14 -4.66
CA LYS A 236 9.13 35.03 -4.32
C LYS A 236 9.34 34.36 -2.95
N ARG A 237 8.55 34.76 -1.93
CA ARG A 237 8.65 34.20 -0.59
C ARG A 237 8.13 32.76 -0.53
N ILE A 238 7.03 32.45 -1.23
CA ILE A 238 6.52 31.09 -1.35
C ILE A 238 7.62 30.17 -1.90
N LEU A 239 8.27 30.56 -3.00
CA LEU A 239 9.37 29.81 -3.60
C LEU A 239 10.54 29.63 -2.60
N THR A 240 10.94 30.72 -1.90
CA THR A 240 12.01 30.62 -0.87
C THR A 240 11.65 29.64 0.26
N LEU A 241 10.39 29.65 0.72
CA LEU A 241 9.89 28.73 1.75
C LEU A 241 9.84 27.27 1.25
N THR A 242 9.79 27.04 -0.05
CA THR A 242 9.77 25.69 -0.65
C THR A 242 11.18 25.09 -0.79
N LEU A 243 12.25 25.90 -0.84
CA LEU A 243 13.62 25.43 -1.04
C LEU A 243 14.07 24.34 -0.03
N PRO A 244 13.80 24.44 1.30
CA PRO A 244 14.18 23.39 2.24
C PRO A 244 13.54 22.02 1.95
N TYR A 245 12.35 21.99 1.37
CA TYR A 245 11.69 20.73 0.99
C TYR A 245 12.32 20.10 -0.25
N LEU A 246 12.81 20.94 -1.20
CA LEU A 246 13.62 20.42 -2.32
C LEU A 246 14.91 19.80 -1.81
N GLY A 247 15.55 20.42 -0.81
CA GLY A 247 16.72 19.84 -0.15
C GLY A 247 16.41 18.50 0.52
N ALA A 248 15.31 18.41 1.25
CA ALA A 248 14.85 17.18 1.89
C ALA A 248 14.52 16.07 0.88
N ALA A 249 13.84 16.41 -0.22
CA ALA A 249 13.55 15.47 -1.31
C ALA A 249 14.84 15.01 -2.01
N GLY A 250 15.77 15.92 -2.29
CA GLY A 250 17.08 15.60 -2.87
C GLY A 250 17.87 14.63 -1.98
N LEU A 251 17.90 14.88 -0.67
CA LEU A 251 18.54 13.99 0.30
C LEU A 251 17.91 12.59 0.28
N PHE A 252 16.58 12.50 0.27
CA PHE A 252 15.87 11.20 0.16
C PHE A 252 16.26 10.47 -1.13
N LEU A 253 16.27 11.17 -2.28
CA LEU A 253 16.61 10.55 -3.56
C LEU A 253 18.07 10.07 -3.59
N LEU A 254 19.00 10.78 -2.98
CA LEU A 254 20.39 10.35 -2.83
C LEU A 254 20.50 9.10 -1.96
N ILE A 255 19.84 9.08 -0.80
CA ILE A 255 19.84 7.90 0.08
C ILE A 255 19.19 6.72 -0.65
N ARG A 256 18.03 6.91 -1.30
CA ARG A 256 17.37 5.86 -2.07
C ARG A 256 18.29 5.32 -3.19
N ALA A 257 18.96 6.20 -3.93
CA ALA A 257 19.88 5.80 -5.00
C ALA A 257 21.11 5.05 -4.47
N SER A 258 21.56 5.33 -3.23
CA SER A 258 22.67 4.63 -2.59
C SER A 258 22.29 3.26 -2.02
N ILE A 259 21.00 3.00 -1.78
CA ILE A 259 20.49 1.76 -1.18
C ILE A 259 19.88 0.84 -2.24
N VAL A 260 19.03 1.40 -3.11
CA VAL A 260 18.33 0.64 -4.15
C VAL A 260 19.28 0.45 -5.34
N HIS A 261 19.99 -0.67 -5.32
CA HIS A 261 20.93 -1.07 -6.39
C HIS A 261 20.45 -2.38 -7.02
N GLY A 262 20.76 -2.58 -8.30
CA GLY A 262 20.53 -3.82 -9.01
C GLY A 262 19.38 -3.77 -9.99
N ASN A 263 19.00 -4.92 -10.49
CA ASN A 263 17.91 -5.05 -11.46
C ASN A 263 16.61 -4.57 -10.80
N VAL A 264 16.14 -3.40 -11.22
CA VAL A 264 14.76 -3.00 -10.96
C VAL A 264 13.90 -4.14 -11.49
N SER A 265 13.13 -4.79 -10.63
CA SER A 265 12.22 -5.83 -11.04
C SER A 265 11.37 -5.28 -12.17
N THR A 266 11.42 -5.91 -13.35
CA THR A 266 10.55 -5.52 -14.44
C THR A 266 9.11 -5.67 -13.94
N ILE A 267 8.32 -4.59 -14.05
CA ILE A 267 6.92 -4.65 -13.67
C ILE A 267 6.26 -5.75 -14.50
N ASP A 268 5.71 -6.77 -13.82
CA ASP A 268 5.09 -7.90 -14.50
C ASP A 268 3.69 -7.51 -15.01
N LEU A 269 3.33 -8.00 -16.19
CA LEU A 269 1.99 -7.91 -16.75
C LEU A 269 0.91 -8.37 -15.76
N LEU A 270 1.20 -9.40 -14.99
CA LEU A 270 0.27 -9.94 -14.00
C LEU A 270 -0.18 -8.88 -13.00
N TYR A 271 0.72 -8.00 -12.56
CA TYR A 271 0.42 -6.94 -11.59
C TYR A 271 -0.07 -5.64 -12.25
N ASN A 272 0.41 -5.34 -13.45
CA ASN A 272 -0.02 -4.15 -14.19
C ASN A 272 -0.35 -4.48 -15.65
N SER A 273 -1.65 -4.53 -15.94
CA SER A 273 -2.17 -4.83 -17.29
C SER A 273 -1.64 -3.90 -18.38
N LEU A 274 -1.22 -2.67 -18.04
CA LEU A 274 -0.70 -1.69 -18.99
C LEU A 274 0.67 -2.10 -19.55
N MET A 275 1.40 -3.00 -18.88
CA MET A 275 2.68 -3.53 -19.35
C MET A 275 2.56 -4.41 -20.60
N GLY A 276 1.39 -5.04 -20.81
CA GLY A 276 1.11 -5.84 -21.99
C GLY A 276 0.69 -5.02 -23.22
N ILE A 277 0.47 -3.71 -23.06
CA ILE A 277 -0.01 -2.85 -24.15
C ILE A 277 1.19 -2.25 -24.89
N THR A 278 1.39 -2.68 -26.13
CA THR A 278 2.49 -2.21 -26.98
C THR A 278 2.29 -0.79 -27.53
N SER A 279 1.03 -0.43 -27.82
CA SER A 279 0.66 0.90 -28.30
C SER A 279 0.64 1.92 -27.17
N THR A 280 1.52 2.93 -27.20
CA THR A 280 1.51 4.05 -26.25
C THR A 280 0.17 4.78 -26.23
N SER A 281 -0.49 4.91 -27.37
CA SER A 281 -1.80 5.55 -27.51
C SER A 281 -2.88 4.77 -26.76
N GLU A 282 -2.93 3.45 -26.93
CA GLU A 282 -3.89 2.57 -26.23
C GLU A 282 -3.61 2.48 -24.74
N ARG A 283 -2.33 2.43 -24.36
CA ARG A 283 -1.91 2.50 -22.96
C ARG A 283 -2.39 3.78 -22.28
N LEU A 284 -2.26 4.93 -22.94
CA LEU A 284 -2.77 6.20 -22.41
C LEU A 284 -4.31 6.20 -22.32
N ALA A 285 -5.02 5.67 -23.29
CA ALA A 285 -6.48 5.52 -23.23
C ALA A 285 -6.91 4.66 -22.05
N THR A 286 -6.21 3.54 -21.82
CA THR A 286 -6.47 2.65 -20.68
C THR A 286 -6.15 3.34 -19.34
N ALA A 287 -5.05 4.10 -19.23
CA ALA A 287 -4.71 4.85 -18.02
C ALA A 287 -5.77 5.92 -17.71
N ILE A 288 -6.33 6.60 -18.72
CA ILE A 288 -7.44 7.56 -18.54
C ILE A 288 -8.73 6.83 -18.14
N PHE A 289 -9.01 5.66 -18.70
CA PHE A 289 -10.12 4.82 -18.23
C PHE A 289 -9.99 4.49 -16.73
N ILE A 290 -8.81 4.04 -16.29
CA ILE A 290 -8.51 3.76 -14.87
C ILE A 290 -8.68 5.02 -14.03
N PHE A 291 -8.23 6.18 -14.52
CA PHE A 291 -8.41 7.45 -13.82
C PHE A 291 -9.90 7.78 -13.61
N GLY A 292 -10.75 7.49 -14.59
CA GLY A 292 -12.20 7.59 -14.44
C GLY A 292 -12.76 6.64 -13.37
N LYS A 293 -12.21 5.41 -13.28
CA LYS A 293 -12.58 4.47 -12.21
C LYS A 293 -12.23 5.00 -10.83
N TYR A 294 -11.10 5.67 -10.66
CA TYR A 294 -10.76 6.35 -9.41
C TYR A 294 -11.78 7.43 -9.05
N ILE A 295 -12.18 8.27 -10.02
CA ILE A 295 -13.22 9.30 -9.79
C ILE A 295 -14.56 8.62 -9.42
N GLN A 296 -14.93 7.53 -10.10
CA GLN A 296 -16.13 6.76 -9.79
C GLN A 296 -16.11 6.27 -8.34
N LEU A 297 -15.00 5.67 -7.87
CA LEU A 297 -14.88 5.16 -6.51
C LEU A 297 -14.93 6.25 -5.43
N LEU A 298 -14.51 7.47 -5.72
CA LEU A 298 -14.67 8.61 -4.81
C LEU A 298 -16.13 9.01 -4.64
N ILE A 299 -16.93 8.94 -5.71
CA ILE A 299 -18.35 9.32 -5.68
C ILE A 299 -19.19 8.15 -5.18
N PHE A 300 -18.92 6.96 -5.68
CA PHE A 300 -19.64 5.73 -5.37
C PHE A 300 -18.64 4.60 -5.08
N PRO A 301 -18.27 4.38 -3.80
CA PRO A 301 -17.25 3.41 -3.39
C PRO A 301 -17.76 1.96 -3.45
N HIS A 302 -18.05 1.48 -4.69
CA HIS A 302 -18.50 0.12 -4.95
C HIS A 302 -18.27 -0.28 -6.42
N PRO A 303 -17.84 -1.54 -6.71
CA PRO A 303 -17.26 -2.50 -5.76
C PRO A 303 -15.90 -2.03 -5.24
N LEU A 304 -15.54 -2.45 -4.02
CA LEU A 304 -14.20 -2.31 -3.46
C LEU A 304 -13.56 -3.69 -3.45
N VAL A 305 -12.33 -3.79 -3.99
CA VAL A 305 -11.59 -5.05 -4.09
C VAL A 305 -10.12 -4.84 -3.72
N TRP A 306 -9.45 -5.88 -3.25
CA TRP A 306 -8.04 -5.79 -2.88
C TRP A 306 -7.10 -5.84 -4.09
N ASP A 307 -7.58 -6.29 -5.26
CA ASP A 307 -6.78 -6.48 -6.46
C ASP A 307 -7.54 -6.12 -7.75
N TYR A 308 -6.90 -5.34 -8.62
CA TYR A 308 -7.37 -4.94 -9.94
C TYR A 308 -6.40 -5.37 -11.05
N SER A 309 -5.66 -6.45 -10.81
CA SER A 309 -4.62 -6.94 -11.72
C SER A 309 -5.16 -7.60 -12.97
N PHE A 310 -4.30 -8.18 -13.78
CA PHE A 310 -4.62 -8.78 -15.06
C PHE A 310 -5.62 -9.95 -14.92
N ASN A 311 -6.75 -9.94 -15.61
CA ASN A 311 -7.28 -9.01 -16.62
C ASN A 311 -8.57 -8.32 -16.15
N GLN A 312 -8.63 -7.85 -14.88
CA GLN A 312 -9.83 -7.19 -14.33
C GLN A 312 -10.14 -5.89 -15.05
N ILE A 313 -9.12 -5.17 -15.49
CA ILE A 313 -9.25 -4.00 -16.33
C ILE A 313 -8.54 -4.33 -17.66
N PRO A 314 -9.29 -4.72 -18.71
CA PRO A 314 -8.70 -4.99 -20.01
C PRO A 314 -8.23 -3.71 -20.70
N PRO A 315 -7.32 -3.80 -21.66
CA PRO A 315 -6.94 -2.69 -22.52
C PRO A 315 -8.16 -2.08 -23.22
N VAL A 316 -8.23 -0.75 -23.27
CA VAL A 316 -9.30 -0.01 -23.95
C VAL A 316 -8.72 0.97 -24.97
N SER A 317 -9.46 1.19 -26.07
CA SER A 317 -9.10 2.18 -27.08
C SER A 317 -9.79 3.53 -26.83
N TRP A 318 -9.39 4.55 -27.63
CA TRP A 318 -10.02 5.88 -27.59
C TRP A 318 -11.49 5.89 -28.05
N THR A 319 -12.02 4.81 -28.64
CA THR A 319 -13.45 4.68 -28.96
C THR A 319 -14.31 4.33 -27.77
N ASN A 320 -13.71 3.98 -26.62
CA ASN A 320 -14.43 3.69 -25.40
C ASN A 320 -15.06 4.97 -24.83
N ILE A 321 -16.40 4.99 -24.77
CA ILE A 321 -17.16 6.18 -24.33
C ILE A 321 -16.81 6.63 -22.90
N TYR A 322 -16.53 5.69 -21.99
CA TYR A 322 -16.13 6.02 -20.62
C TYR A 322 -14.78 6.74 -20.59
N THR A 323 -13.82 6.31 -21.43
CA THR A 323 -12.53 6.99 -21.59
C THR A 323 -12.70 8.42 -22.10
N ILE A 324 -13.55 8.60 -23.13
CA ILE A 324 -13.83 9.93 -23.72
C ILE A 324 -14.47 10.85 -22.67
N VAL A 325 -15.51 10.37 -21.98
CA VAL A 325 -16.18 11.15 -20.93
C VAL A 325 -15.20 11.53 -19.81
N THR A 326 -14.36 10.60 -19.37
CA THR A 326 -13.34 10.87 -18.36
C THR A 326 -12.37 11.95 -18.84
N LEU A 327 -11.88 11.86 -20.06
CA LEU A 327 -10.97 12.84 -20.64
C LEU A 327 -11.61 14.24 -20.69
N VAL A 328 -12.85 14.33 -21.18
CA VAL A 328 -13.58 15.61 -21.27
C VAL A 328 -13.81 16.23 -19.87
N VAL A 329 -14.23 15.41 -18.91
CA VAL A 329 -14.42 15.86 -17.51
C VAL A 329 -13.10 16.35 -16.91
N CYS A 330 -12.03 15.56 -17.01
CA CYS A 330 -10.71 15.93 -16.48
C CYS A 330 -10.16 17.20 -17.13
N PHE A 331 -10.32 17.34 -18.45
CA PHE A 331 -9.90 18.51 -19.20
C PHE A 331 -10.70 19.77 -18.79
N GLY A 332 -12.03 19.63 -18.68
CA GLY A 332 -12.90 20.72 -18.20
C GLY A 332 -12.58 21.16 -16.77
N LEU A 333 -12.35 20.20 -15.86
CA LEU A 333 -11.93 20.49 -14.49
C LEU A 333 -10.56 21.21 -14.46
N MET A 334 -9.61 20.80 -15.29
CA MET A 334 -8.30 21.45 -15.35
C MET A 334 -8.38 22.88 -15.91
N ILE A 335 -9.17 23.10 -16.98
CA ILE A 335 -9.44 24.46 -17.51
C ILE A 335 -10.04 25.33 -16.41
N TYR A 336 -11.08 24.85 -15.72
CA TYR A 336 -11.69 25.56 -14.60
C TYR A 336 -10.64 25.93 -13.54
N ALA A 337 -9.82 24.96 -13.12
CA ALA A 337 -8.80 25.18 -12.11
C ALA A 337 -7.80 26.26 -12.53
N ILE A 338 -7.31 26.23 -13.76
CA ILE A 338 -6.38 27.22 -14.30
C ILE A 338 -7.02 28.63 -14.31
N MET A 339 -8.26 28.76 -14.83
CA MET A 339 -8.97 30.04 -14.92
C MET A 339 -9.23 30.63 -13.52
N LYS A 340 -9.53 29.80 -12.52
CA LYS A 340 -9.90 30.21 -11.17
C LYS A 340 -8.74 30.29 -10.18
N THR A 341 -7.53 29.84 -10.55
CA THR A 341 -6.33 29.91 -9.70
C THR A 341 -6.02 31.32 -9.23
N LYS A 342 -6.07 32.32 -10.13
CA LYS A 342 -5.79 33.75 -9.78
C LYS A 342 -6.78 34.28 -8.73
N SER A 343 -8.04 33.88 -8.74
CA SER A 343 -9.05 34.26 -7.76
C SER A 343 -8.96 33.45 -6.45
N ARG A 344 -8.03 32.51 -6.34
CA ARG A 344 -7.85 31.62 -5.18
C ARG A 344 -9.13 30.87 -4.82
N ASP A 345 -9.85 30.41 -5.84
CA ASP A 345 -11.09 29.66 -5.69
C ASP A 345 -10.83 28.31 -5.03
N ILE A 346 -11.66 27.93 -4.06
CA ILE A 346 -11.48 26.70 -3.30
C ILE A 346 -11.59 25.44 -4.17
N PHE A 347 -12.47 25.44 -5.18
CA PHE A 347 -12.62 24.31 -6.08
C PHE A 347 -11.40 24.16 -6.99
N ALA A 348 -10.79 25.29 -7.42
CA ALA A 348 -9.55 25.26 -8.16
C ALA A 348 -8.42 24.62 -7.33
N PHE A 349 -8.32 24.96 -6.04
CA PHE A 349 -7.39 24.29 -5.13
C PHE A 349 -7.65 22.80 -5.05
N CYS A 350 -8.90 22.38 -4.82
CA CYS A 350 -9.26 20.96 -4.67
C CYS A 350 -8.95 20.14 -5.93
N ILE A 351 -9.23 20.70 -7.12
CA ILE A 351 -8.94 20.06 -8.40
C ILE A 351 -7.43 19.90 -8.59
N LEU A 352 -6.65 20.98 -8.41
CA LEU A 352 -5.20 20.91 -8.51
C LEU A 352 -4.59 19.93 -7.49
N TYR A 353 -5.07 19.97 -6.25
CA TYR A 353 -4.66 19.03 -5.21
C TYR A 353 -4.88 17.57 -5.65
N PHE A 354 -6.07 17.24 -6.17
CA PHE A 354 -6.41 15.91 -6.64
C PHE A 354 -5.49 15.45 -7.78
N PHE A 355 -5.33 16.26 -8.82
CA PHE A 355 -4.50 15.88 -9.96
C PHE A 355 -3.01 15.75 -9.60
N ILE A 356 -2.49 16.66 -8.76
CA ILE A 356 -1.09 16.61 -8.30
C ILE A 356 -0.85 15.34 -7.46
N THR A 357 -1.74 15.05 -6.50
CA THR A 357 -1.56 13.86 -5.64
C THR A 357 -1.76 12.55 -6.37
N MET A 358 -2.58 12.51 -7.43
CA MET A 358 -2.75 11.36 -8.32
C MET A 358 -1.62 11.18 -9.34
N SER A 359 -0.79 12.19 -9.59
CA SER A 359 0.15 12.19 -10.72
C SER A 359 1.11 11.00 -10.74
N ILE A 360 1.64 10.59 -9.58
CA ILE A 360 2.59 9.46 -9.46
C ILE A 360 1.88 8.12 -9.61
N THR A 361 0.64 7.99 -9.14
CA THR A 361 -0.09 6.71 -9.06
C THR A 361 -1.08 6.47 -10.19
N SER A 362 -1.20 7.41 -11.12
CA SER A 362 -2.18 7.39 -12.21
C SER A 362 -1.85 6.44 -13.38
N ASN A 363 -0.63 5.90 -13.45
CA ASN A 363 -0.09 5.20 -14.63
C ASN A 363 -0.08 6.04 -15.94
N ILE A 364 -0.36 7.35 -15.86
CA ILE A 364 -0.36 8.25 -17.03
C ILE A 364 1.06 8.68 -17.37
N PHE A 365 1.82 9.13 -16.35
CA PHE A 365 3.17 9.66 -16.55
C PHE A 365 4.24 8.59 -16.38
N ILE A 366 4.08 7.73 -15.39
CA ILE A 366 5.00 6.65 -15.04
C ILE A 366 4.17 5.40 -14.78
N LEU A 367 4.58 4.25 -15.31
CA LEU A 367 3.99 2.97 -14.96
C LEU A 367 4.49 2.54 -13.56
N ILE A 368 3.57 2.09 -12.74
CA ILE A 368 3.84 1.62 -11.38
C ILE A 368 3.53 0.13 -11.23
N GLY A 369 3.92 -0.48 -10.13
CA GLY A 369 3.76 -1.91 -9.86
C GLY A 369 2.32 -2.41 -9.67
N ALA A 370 1.30 -1.66 -10.09
CA ALA A 370 -0.10 -2.07 -10.01
C ALA A 370 -0.95 -1.38 -11.09
N THR A 371 -1.93 -2.10 -11.66
CA THR A 371 -2.92 -1.52 -12.58
C THR A 371 -3.72 -0.42 -11.90
N MET A 372 -4.28 -0.73 -10.74
CA MET A 372 -5.10 0.15 -9.90
C MET A 372 -5.06 -0.36 -8.46
N ALA A 373 -5.21 0.53 -7.46
CA ALA A 373 -5.41 0.15 -6.05
C ALA A 373 -6.16 1.26 -5.30
N GLU A 374 -7.05 0.88 -4.37
CA GLU A 374 -7.88 1.80 -3.59
C GLU A 374 -7.03 2.73 -2.72
N ARG A 375 -5.95 2.22 -2.13
CA ARG A 375 -4.99 2.99 -1.31
C ARG A 375 -4.38 4.19 -2.04
N PHE A 376 -4.32 4.19 -3.37
CA PHE A 376 -3.79 5.33 -4.13
C PHE A 376 -4.69 6.56 -4.07
N LEU A 377 -5.98 6.38 -3.71
CA LEU A 377 -6.92 7.47 -3.47
C LEU A 377 -6.82 8.06 -2.06
N PHE A 378 -5.99 7.52 -1.17
CA PHE A 378 -5.93 8.00 0.22
C PHE A 378 -5.61 9.49 0.31
N LEU A 379 -4.50 9.95 -0.23
CA LEU A 379 -4.16 11.38 -0.25
C LEU A 379 -5.13 12.20 -1.14
N PRO A 380 -5.45 11.78 -2.39
CA PRO A 380 -6.32 12.55 -3.28
C PRO A 380 -7.74 12.79 -2.76
N SER A 381 -8.30 11.84 -1.99
CA SER A 381 -9.66 11.94 -1.45
C SER A 381 -9.87 13.14 -0.53
N LEU A 382 -8.80 13.68 0.08
CA LEU A 382 -8.90 14.90 0.89
C LEU A 382 -9.39 16.11 0.05
N GLY A 383 -8.85 16.26 -1.17
CA GLY A 383 -9.32 17.30 -2.10
C GLY A 383 -10.80 17.12 -2.47
N PHE A 384 -11.22 15.89 -2.70
CA PHE A 384 -12.61 15.54 -2.95
C PHE A 384 -13.51 15.88 -1.76
N CYS A 385 -13.16 15.47 -0.54
CA CYS A 385 -13.94 15.74 0.66
C CYS A 385 -14.10 17.25 0.94
N ILE A 386 -13.03 18.02 0.73
CA ILE A 386 -13.10 19.49 0.82
C ILE A 386 -14.08 20.02 -0.24
N ALA A 387 -13.94 19.61 -1.50
CA ALA A 387 -14.77 20.09 -2.60
C ALA A 387 -16.27 19.80 -2.36
N ILE A 388 -16.62 18.59 -1.93
CA ILE A 388 -18.02 18.19 -1.67
C ILE A 388 -18.66 19.07 -0.58
N ILE A 389 -17.97 19.29 0.54
CA ILE A 389 -18.52 20.10 1.64
C ILE A 389 -18.68 21.58 1.22
N PHE A 390 -17.71 22.13 0.48
CA PHE A 390 -17.85 23.49 -0.04
C PHE A 390 -18.91 23.58 -1.14
N LEU A 391 -19.13 22.54 -1.94
CA LEU A 391 -20.23 22.47 -2.92
C LEU A 391 -21.59 22.48 -2.22
N ILE A 392 -21.78 21.64 -1.19
CA ILE A 392 -23.01 21.64 -0.38
C ILE A 392 -23.24 23.01 0.24
N ASN A 393 -22.20 23.62 0.83
CA ASN A 393 -22.29 24.96 1.40
C ASN A 393 -22.72 26.02 0.37
N LYS A 394 -22.16 25.94 -0.84
CA LYS A 394 -22.52 26.87 -1.93
C LYS A 394 -23.96 26.67 -2.39
N LEU A 395 -24.41 25.42 -2.58
CA LEU A 395 -25.78 25.09 -2.99
C LEU A 395 -26.81 25.51 -1.94
N LEU A 396 -26.51 25.32 -0.65
CA LEU A 396 -27.37 25.69 0.47
C LEU A 396 -27.25 27.18 0.84
N LYS A 397 -26.39 27.96 0.15
CA LYS A 397 -26.12 29.37 0.44
C LYS A 397 -25.75 29.62 1.91
N ILE A 398 -24.94 28.74 2.49
CA ILE A 398 -24.52 28.82 3.90
C ILE A 398 -23.48 29.92 4.06
N ASP A 399 -23.72 30.83 5.01
CA ASP A 399 -22.68 31.75 5.47
C ASP A 399 -21.62 30.97 6.28
N ASN A 400 -20.47 30.73 5.66
CA ASN A 400 -19.35 29.99 6.26
C ASN A 400 -18.81 30.64 7.55
N THR A 401 -19.20 31.88 7.87
CA THR A 401 -18.77 32.60 9.09
C THR A 401 -19.57 32.17 10.35
N GLY A 402 -20.67 31.45 10.18
CA GLY A 402 -21.53 30.94 11.26
C GLY A 402 -22.51 31.98 11.83
N LYS A 403 -22.74 33.10 11.14
CA LYS A 403 -23.69 34.11 11.60
C LYS A 403 -25.15 33.67 11.44
N SER A 404 -25.45 32.81 10.47
CA SER A 404 -26.80 32.24 10.24
C SER A 404 -26.88 30.82 10.78
N LYS A 405 -27.69 30.61 11.84
CA LYS A 405 -27.86 29.28 12.46
C LYS A 405 -28.74 28.32 11.65
N HIS A 406 -29.62 28.82 10.81
CA HIS A 406 -30.66 27.99 10.17
C HIS A 406 -30.08 27.03 9.12
N ASN A 407 -29.10 27.46 8.35
CA ASN A 407 -28.56 26.68 7.24
C ASN A 407 -27.58 25.57 7.69
N PHE A 408 -26.95 25.70 8.87
CA PHE A 408 -26.08 24.64 9.41
C PHE A 408 -26.83 23.36 9.76
N LYS A 409 -28.13 23.42 10.15
CA LYS A 409 -28.94 22.24 10.43
C LYS A 409 -29.04 21.33 9.19
N THR A 410 -29.28 21.92 8.03
CA THR A 410 -29.36 21.18 6.75
C THR A 410 -28.01 20.57 6.38
N LEU A 411 -26.90 21.30 6.57
CA LEU A 411 -25.55 20.77 6.35
C LEU A 411 -25.29 19.54 7.25
N TYR A 412 -25.63 19.62 8.55
CA TYR A 412 -25.47 18.49 9.47
C TYR A 412 -26.27 17.27 9.04
N ILE A 413 -27.51 17.46 8.59
CA ILE A 413 -28.39 16.38 8.14
C ILE A 413 -27.77 15.72 6.90
N ILE A 414 -27.46 16.48 5.85
CA ILE A 414 -26.92 15.94 4.59
C ILE A 414 -25.59 15.25 4.83
N SER A 415 -24.63 15.95 5.48
CA SER A 415 -23.31 15.34 5.75
C SER A 415 -23.40 14.16 6.72
N GLY A 416 -24.30 14.22 7.70
CA GLY A 416 -24.56 13.12 8.62
C GLY A 416 -25.07 11.87 7.92
N ILE A 417 -26.01 12.01 6.97
CA ILE A 417 -26.52 10.88 6.17
C ILE A 417 -25.38 10.24 5.37
N VAL A 418 -24.55 11.03 4.71
CA VAL A 418 -23.43 10.52 3.91
C VAL A 418 -22.39 9.83 4.81
N ILE A 419 -22.01 10.45 5.94
CA ILE A 419 -21.07 9.86 6.91
C ILE A 419 -21.59 8.54 7.47
N VAL A 420 -22.88 8.46 7.80
CA VAL A 420 -23.51 7.22 8.29
C VAL A 420 -23.54 6.15 7.21
N ALA A 421 -23.88 6.50 5.97
CA ALA A 421 -23.83 5.56 4.85
C ALA A 421 -22.40 5.02 4.62
N TYR A 422 -21.39 5.90 4.66
CA TYR A 422 -19.98 5.51 4.57
C TYR A 422 -19.54 4.66 5.76
N LEU A 423 -19.99 4.98 6.98
CA LEU A 423 -19.72 4.20 8.19
C LEU A 423 -20.16 2.73 7.99
N PHE A 424 -21.43 2.51 7.58
CA PHE A 424 -21.93 1.16 7.34
C PHE A 424 -21.12 0.44 6.26
N LYS A 425 -20.84 1.10 5.14
CA LYS A 425 -20.04 0.50 4.06
C LYS A 425 -18.60 0.20 4.49
N THR A 426 -17.99 1.06 5.31
CA THR A 426 -16.64 0.86 5.84
C THR A 426 -16.59 -0.31 6.82
N ILE A 427 -17.55 -0.41 7.75
CA ILE A 427 -17.66 -1.55 8.68
C ILE A 427 -17.88 -2.85 7.92
N ASP A 428 -18.72 -2.85 6.91
CA ASP A 428 -18.98 -4.03 6.08
C ASP A 428 -17.74 -4.45 5.32
N ARG A 429 -17.10 -3.51 4.60
CA ARG A 429 -15.85 -3.76 3.85
C ARG A 429 -14.68 -4.19 4.75
N SER A 430 -14.61 -3.69 5.99
CA SER A 430 -13.53 -4.08 6.91
C SER A 430 -13.56 -5.57 7.25
N LYS A 431 -14.74 -6.22 7.23
CA LYS A 431 -14.88 -7.65 7.51
C LYS A 431 -14.18 -8.52 6.47
N ASP A 432 -14.08 -8.04 5.23
CA ASP A 432 -13.36 -8.75 4.17
C ASP A 432 -11.87 -8.91 4.51
N TRP A 433 -11.32 -8.01 5.32
CA TRP A 433 -9.92 -8.00 5.76
C TRP A 433 -9.66 -8.81 7.04
N LYS A 434 -10.62 -9.61 7.50
CA LYS A 434 -10.54 -10.35 8.75
C LYS A 434 -9.43 -11.41 8.72
N ASP A 435 -9.35 -12.14 7.64
CA ASP A 435 -8.38 -13.20 7.38
C ASP A 435 -8.19 -13.39 5.87
N SER A 436 -7.20 -14.18 5.47
CA SER A 436 -6.89 -14.41 4.05
C SER A 436 -8.07 -15.04 3.29
N MET A 437 -8.80 -15.97 3.90
CA MET A 437 -9.94 -16.62 3.28
C MET A 437 -11.03 -15.60 2.93
N SER A 438 -11.48 -14.81 3.93
CA SER A 438 -12.49 -13.76 3.74
C SER A 438 -12.09 -12.75 2.66
N LEU A 439 -10.81 -12.35 2.66
CA LEU A 439 -10.29 -11.37 1.71
C LEU A 439 -10.28 -11.91 0.28
N TYR A 440 -9.83 -13.17 0.10
CA TYR A 440 -9.73 -13.76 -1.24
C TYR A 440 -11.08 -14.15 -1.80
N GLU A 441 -12.02 -14.64 -0.98
CA GLU A 441 -13.41 -14.89 -1.41
C GLU A 441 -14.09 -13.60 -1.85
N SER A 442 -13.98 -12.51 -1.07
CA SER A 442 -14.53 -11.20 -1.48
C SER A 442 -13.84 -10.67 -2.75
N GLY A 443 -12.54 -10.97 -2.91
CA GLY A 443 -11.77 -10.60 -4.09
C GLY A 443 -12.28 -11.22 -5.38
N VAL A 444 -12.55 -12.52 -5.39
CA VAL A 444 -13.11 -13.23 -6.55
C VAL A 444 -14.50 -12.71 -6.92
N ILE A 445 -15.34 -12.39 -5.92
CA ILE A 445 -16.68 -11.81 -6.14
C ILE A 445 -16.55 -10.40 -6.77
N GLY A 446 -15.68 -9.55 -6.25
CA GLY A 446 -15.53 -8.17 -6.70
C GLY A 446 -14.69 -7.99 -7.97
N ALA A 447 -13.74 -8.90 -8.22
CA ALA A 447 -12.83 -8.88 -9.36
C ALA A 447 -12.73 -10.28 -10.03
N PRO A 448 -13.83 -10.77 -10.61
CA PRO A 448 -13.89 -12.13 -11.17
C PRO A 448 -13.01 -12.34 -12.42
N ASN A 449 -12.47 -11.29 -13.00
CA ASN A 449 -11.58 -11.36 -14.14
C ASN A 449 -10.10 -11.14 -13.78
N SER A 450 -9.76 -11.05 -12.47
CA SER A 450 -8.37 -11.00 -12.04
C SER A 450 -7.78 -12.39 -11.88
N CYS A 451 -6.73 -12.71 -12.61
CA CYS A 451 -5.99 -13.96 -12.43
C CYS A 451 -5.47 -14.11 -10.98
N ARG A 452 -5.04 -13.00 -10.36
CA ARG A 452 -4.48 -13.02 -8.99
C ARG A 452 -5.51 -13.34 -7.92
N THR A 453 -6.76 -12.85 -8.04
CA THR A 453 -7.81 -13.16 -7.04
C THR A 453 -8.10 -14.65 -7.02
N HIS A 454 -8.24 -15.29 -8.18
CA HIS A 454 -8.45 -16.73 -8.31
C HIS A 454 -7.24 -17.54 -7.81
N THR A 455 -6.03 -17.15 -8.19
CA THR A 455 -4.81 -17.83 -7.74
C THR A 455 -4.64 -17.74 -6.22
N ALA A 456 -4.91 -16.58 -5.62
CA ALA A 456 -4.80 -16.38 -4.18
C ALA A 456 -5.82 -17.23 -3.42
N LEU A 457 -7.08 -17.26 -3.87
CA LEU A 457 -8.13 -18.08 -3.26
C LEU A 457 -7.82 -19.59 -3.40
N ALA A 458 -7.32 -20.01 -4.57
CA ALA A 458 -6.91 -21.39 -4.80
C ALA A 458 -5.78 -21.83 -3.85
N ASN A 459 -4.78 -20.97 -3.65
CA ASN A 459 -3.70 -21.22 -2.69
C ASN A 459 -4.23 -21.36 -1.27
N GLU A 460 -5.17 -20.50 -0.86
CA GLU A 460 -5.75 -20.54 0.48
C GLU A 460 -6.57 -21.83 0.70
N TYR A 461 -7.41 -22.22 -0.26
CA TYR A 461 -8.11 -23.50 -0.21
C TYR A 461 -7.15 -24.69 -0.14
N SER A 462 -6.06 -24.67 -0.92
CA SER A 462 -5.04 -25.72 -0.93
C SER A 462 -4.33 -25.83 0.43
N THR A 463 -3.92 -24.70 1.00
CA THR A 463 -3.27 -24.62 2.31
C THR A 463 -4.18 -25.11 3.42
N LEU A 464 -5.43 -24.66 3.42
CA LEU A 464 -6.43 -25.11 4.39
C LEU A 464 -6.69 -26.61 4.27
N ALA A 465 -6.83 -27.14 3.04
CA ALA A 465 -7.03 -28.56 2.81
C ALA A 465 -5.89 -29.41 3.38
N GLN A 466 -4.63 -28.95 3.22
CA GLN A 466 -3.46 -29.68 3.74
C GLN A 466 -3.41 -29.70 5.27
N SER A 467 -3.98 -28.72 5.95
CA SER A 467 -4.02 -28.66 7.42
C SER A 467 -5.13 -29.52 8.05
N LEU A 468 -6.10 -30.03 7.26
CA LEU A 468 -7.25 -30.76 7.75
C LEU A 468 -6.98 -32.28 7.84
N SER A 469 -7.51 -32.90 8.90
CA SER A 469 -7.53 -34.35 9.07
C SER A 469 -8.76 -35.03 8.43
N ASP A 470 -9.86 -34.27 8.24
CA ASP A 470 -11.09 -34.78 7.61
C ASP A 470 -10.89 -34.96 6.10
N ALA A 471 -10.86 -36.23 5.65
CA ALA A 471 -10.61 -36.59 4.25
C ALA A 471 -11.66 -36.06 3.28
N ASN A 472 -12.93 -36.00 3.68
CA ASN A 472 -14.02 -35.54 2.82
C ASN A 472 -13.90 -34.01 2.59
N ARG A 473 -13.72 -33.27 3.66
CA ARG A 473 -13.55 -31.82 3.61
C ARG A 473 -12.26 -31.41 2.91
N LYS A 474 -11.19 -32.17 3.14
CA LYS A 474 -9.93 -32.02 2.42
C LYS A 474 -10.11 -32.17 0.92
N THR A 475 -10.80 -33.22 0.49
CA THR A 475 -11.08 -33.48 -0.92
C THR A 475 -11.97 -32.40 -1.54
N GLU A 476 -12.97 -31.90 -0.82
CA GLU A 476 -13.82 -30.80 -1.27
C GLU A 476 -13.00 -29.53 -1.52
N LEU A 477 -12.14 -29.15 -0.56
CA LEU A 477 -11.30 -27.96 -0.68
C LEU A 477 -10.27 -28.08 -1.81
N PHE A 478 -9.67 -29.26 -2.01
CA PHE A 478 -8.79 -29.50 -3.16
C PHE A 478 -9.51 -29.31 -4.50
N LYS A 479 -10.77 -29.78 -4.62
CA LYS A 479 -11.58 -29.53 -5.83
C LYS A 479 -11.88 -28.04 -6.04
N LYS A 480 -12.19 -27.30 -4.96
CA LYS A 480 -12.37 -25.85 -5.03
C LYS A 480 -11.08 -25.15 -5.47
N ALA A 481 -9.94 -25.52 -4.87
CA ALA A 481 -8.63 -24.99 -5.26
C ALA A 481 -8.31 -25.25 -6.74
N GLU A 482 -8.55 -26.46 -7.22
CA GLU A 482 -8.37 -26.84 -8.63
C GLU A 482 -9.23 -25.96 -9.57
N ALA A 483 -10.50 -25.78 -9.24
CA ALA A 483 -11.41 -24.96 -10.03
C ALA A 483 -10.93 -23.50 -10.12
N GLU A 484 -10.50 -22.92 -9.00
CA GLU A 484 -9.99 -21.54 -8.94
C GLU A 484 -8.66 -21.39 -9.71
N PHE A 485 -7.70 -22.34 -9.57
CA PHE A 485 -6.48 -22.32 -10.39
C PHE A 485 -6.79 -22.39 -11.89
N LYS A 486 -7.70 -23.27 -12.30
CA LYS A 486 -8.10 -23.39 -13.71
C LYS A 486 -8.75 -22.10 -14.21
N THR A 487 -9.59 -21.45 -13.41
CA THR A 487 -10.18 -20.15 -13.75
C THR A 487 -9.11 -19.08 -13.92
N GLY A 488 -8.17 -18.97 -12.97
CA GLY A 488 -7.04 -18.04 -13.06
C GLY A 488 -6.17 -18.30 -14.30
N LEU A 489 -5.89 -19.56 -14.62
CA LEU A 489 -5.13 -19.96 -15.81
C LEU A 489 -5.89 -19.75 -17.13
N ASN A 490 -7.21 -19.82 -17.13
CA ASN A 490 -8.02 -19.42 -18.30
C ASN A 490 -7.92 -17.92 -18.57
N ILE A 491 -7.83 -17.10 -17.52
CA ILE A 491 -7.61 -15.64 -17.64
C ILE A 491 -6.19 -15.35 -18.11
N TYR A 492 -5.18 -16.00 -17.52
CA TYR A 492 -3.78 -15.81 -17.87
C TYR A 492 -3.02 -17.16 -17.98
N PRO A 493 -3.08 -17.82 -19.15
CA PRO A 493 -2.47 -19.13 -19.36
C PRO A 493 -0.94 -19.16 -19.18
N LYS A 494 -0.28 -18.00 -19.34
CA LYS A 494 1.19 -17.88 -19.25
C LYS A 494 1.70 -17.60 -17.84
N ASN A 495 0.89 -17.81 -16.79
CA ASN A 495 1.32 -17.61 -15.40
C ASN A 495 2.06 -18.83 -14.86
N PRO A 496 3.41 -18.79 -14.75
CA PRO A 496 4.18 -19.94 -14.28
C PRO A 496 3.92 -20.27 -12.80
N GLU A 497 3.63 -19.27 -11.95
CA GLU A 497 3.33 -19.49 -10.54
C GLU A 497 2.01 -20.24 -10.34
N SER A 498 0.96 -19.89 -11.10
CA SER A 498 -0.31 -20.61 -11.02
C SER A 498 -0.18 -22.04 -11.50
N TRP A 499 0.60 -22.31 -12.58
CA TRP A 499 0.90 -23.66 -13.02
C TRP A 499 1.70 -24.45 -11.96
N TYR A 500 2.70 -23.82 -11.35
CA TYR A 500 3.48 -24.44 -10.28
C TYR A 500 2.60 -24.84 -9.09
N ASN A 501 1.78 -23.92 -8.60
CA ASN A 501 0.91 -24.18 -7.45
C ASN A 501 -0.17 -25.23 -7.77
N LEU A 502 -0.70 -25.25 -8.99
CA LEU A 502 -1.59 -26.32 -9.48
C LEU A 502 -0.86 -27.66 -9.53
N GLY A 503 0.42 -27.69 -9.94
CA GLY A 503 1.26 -28.89 -9.91
C GLY A 503 1.47 -29.41 -8.49
N VAL A 504 1.72 -28.53 -7.52
CA VAL A 504 1.81 -28.88 -6.09
C VAL A 504 0.48 -29.42 -5.55
N LEU A 505 -0.64 -28.80 -5.94
CA LEU A 505 -1.98 -29.27 -5.59
C LEU A 505 -2.23 -30.69 -6.11
N TYR A 506 -1.97 -30.96 -7.40
CA TYR A 506 -2.14 -32.29 -8.00
C TYR A 506 -1.24 -33.34 -7.32
N PHE A 507 -0.02 -32.99 -6.99
CA PHE A 507 0.88 -33.85 -6.23
C PHE A 507 0.30 -34.19 -4.85
N ALA A 508 -0.22 -33.21 -4.13
CA ALA A 508 -0.88 -33.41 -2.83
C ALA A 508 -2.17 -34.24 -2.92
N MET A 509 -2.84 -34.22 -4.07
CA MET A 509 -4.01 -35.06 -4.38
C MET A 509 -3.62 -36.47 -4.82
N GLY A 510 -2.33 -36.76 -5.03
CA GLY A 510 -1.85 -38.06 -5.59
C GLY A 510 -2.06 -38.18 -7.11
N ASN A 511 -2.45 -37.10 -7.80
CA ASN A 511 -2.62 -37.07 -9.25
C ASN A 511 -1.29 -36.76 -9.94
N ILE A 512 -0.38 -37.73 -9.94
CA ILE A 512 0.99 -37.56 -10.43
C ILE A 512 1.08 -37.17 -11.91
N PRO A 513 0.25 -37.73 -12.83
CA PRO A 513 0.30 -37.33 -14.26
C PRO A 513 -0.01 -35.87 -14.49
N GLU A 514 -1.04 -35.32 -13.82
CA GLU A 514 -1.40 -33.91 -13.96
C GLU A 514 -0.39 -32.99 -13.24
N ALA A 515 0.22 -33.46 -12.12
CA ALA A 515 1.31 -32.74 -11.46
C ALA A 515 2.53 -32.57 -12.37
N GLU A 516 2.91 -33.63 -13.07
CA GLU A 516 4.01 -33.62 -14.05
C GLU A 516 3.71 -32.67 -15.22
N LYS A 517 2.50 -32.76 -15.79
CA LYS A 517 2.06 -31.87 -16.88
C LYS A 517 2.08 -30.41 -16.47
N ALA A 518 1.59 -30.08 -15.27
CA ALA A 518 1.59 -28.72 -14.76
C ALA A 518 3.02 -28.18 -14.60
N ASN A 519 3.95 -28.95 -14.01
CA ASN A 519 5.35 -28.54 -13.86
C ASN A 519 6.07 -28.39 -15.21
N LYS A 520 5.74 -29.21 -16.23
CA LYS A 520 6.24 -29.02 -17.61
C LYS A 520 5.74 -27.69 -18.21
N GLN A 521 4.49 -27.29 -17.95
CA GLN A 521 3.99 -25.98 -18.40
C GLN A 521 4.72 -24.82 -17.71
N VAL A 522 5.10 -24.94 -16.44
CA VAL A 522 5.96 -23.94 -15.78
C VAL A 522 7.23 -23.72 -16.58
N ILE A 523 7.93 -24.79 -16.95
CA ILE A 523 9.20 -24.71 -17.70
C ILE A 523 9.03 -24.09 -19.07
N VAL A 524 7.90 -24.35 -19.74
CA VAL A 524 7.57 -23.74 -21.04
C VAL A 524 7.48 -22.22 -20.93
N TYR A 525 6.85 -21.71 -19.84
CA TYR A 525 6.63 -20.27 -19.66
C TYR A 525 7.78 -19.57 -18.92
N ASN A 526 8.49 -20.29 -18.06
CA ASN A 526 9.68 -19.81 -17.35
C ASN A 526 10.74 -20.91 -17.22
N PRO A 527 11.67 -21.03 -18.19
CA PRO A 527 12.74 -22.03 -18.16
C PRO A 527 13.74 -21.89 -17.00
N LEU A 528 13.69 -20.77 -16.27
CA LEU A 528 14.55 -20.50 -15.12
C LEU A 528 13.87 -20.80 -13.78
N PHE A 529 12.69 -21.40 -13.76
CA PHE A 529 11.93 -21.70 -12.55
C PHE A 529 12.47 -22.95 -11.85
N ALA A 530 13.48 -22.80 -10.99
CA ALA A 530 14.19 -23.91 -10.32
C ALA A 530 13.26 -24.91 -9.61
N LYS A 531 12.21 -24.43 -8.93
CA LYS A 531 11.27 -25.27 -8.19
C LYS A 531 10.52 -26.28 -9.07
N ALA A 532 10.22 -25.93 -10.32
CA ALA A 532 9.53 -26.85 -11.23
C ALA A 532 10.40 -28.04 -11.63
N TYR A 533 11.70 -27.81 -11.87
CA TYR A 533 12.65 -28.89 -12.12
C TYR A 533 12.80 -29.80 -10.89
N ASN A 534 12.86 -29.21 -9.69
CA ASN A 534 12.91 -30.01 -8.45
C ASN A 534 11.65 -30.90 -8.30
N ASN A 535 10.47 -30.36 -8.59
CA ASN A 535 9.23 -31.14 -8.53
C ASN A 535 9.18 -32.24 -9.58
N LEU A 536 9.65 -32.01 -10.82
CA LEU A 536 9.77 -33.07 -11.83
C LEU A 536 10.72 -34.16 -11.38
N GLY A 537 11.89 -33.78 -10.87
CA GLY A 537 12.84 -34.77 -10.31
C GLY A 537 12.26 -35.55 -9.15
N ALA A 538 11.42 -34.95 -8.30
CA ALA A 538 10.73 -35.69 -7.22
C ALA A 538 9.71 -36.68 -7.77
N ILE A 539 8.97 -36.36 -8.82
CA ILE A 539 8.04 -37.26 -9.50
C ILE A 539 8.79 -38.44 -10.15
N GLU A 540 9.89 -38.16 -10.85
CA GLU A 540 10.74 -39.18 -11.50
C GLU A 540 11.40 -40.08 -10.46
N GLY A 541 11.89 -39.51 -9.35
CA GLY A 541 12.46 -40.25 -8.22
C GLY A 541 11.47 -41.24 -7.57
N GLN A 542 10.19 -40.83 -7.44
CA GLN A 542 9.13 -41.74 -6.96
C GLN A 542 8.85 -42.92 -7.91
N ARG A 543 9.09 -42.75 -9.21
CA ARG A 543 8.99 -43.83 -10.21
C ARG A 543 10.25 -44.69 -10.29
N GLY A 544 11.31 -44.37 -9.52
CA GLY A 544 12.61 -45.02 -9.60
C GLY A 544 13.47 -44.60 -10.79
N GLU A 545 13.07 -43.56 -11.51
CA GLU A 545 13.77 -42.97 -12.68
C GLU A 545 14.90 -42.05 -12.17
N PHE A 546 15.86 -42.60 -11.41
CA PHE A 546 16.85 -41.80 -10.68
C PHE A 546 17.82 -41.04 -11.58
N LYS A 547 18.03 -41.48 -12.81
CA LYS A 547 18.90 -40.78 -13.77
C LYS A 547 18.27 -39.46 -14.26
N GLU A 548 17.02 -39.51 -14.64
CA GLU A 548 16.20 -38.36 -15.04
C GLU A 548 16.00 -37.42 -13.86
N ALA A 549 15.69 -37.99 -12.69
CA ALA A 549 15.56 -37.23 -11.43
C ALA A 549 16.85 -36.46 -11.10
N ALA A 550 18.02 -37.09 -11.21
CA ALA A 550 19.31 -36.44 -10.96
C ALA A 550 19.57 -35.29 -11.93
N GLN A 551 19.16 -35.41 -13.20
CA GLN A 551 19.30 -34.34 -14.18
C GLN A 551 18.40 -33.13 -13.83
N ASN A 552 17.15 -33.39 -13.47
CA ASN A 552 16.19 -32.32 -13.11
C ASN A 552 16.56 -31.65 -11.78
N PHE A 553 16.93 -32.43 -10.74
CA PHE A 553 17.41 -31.86 -9.47
C PHE A 553 18.67 -31.03 -9.65
N LYS A 554 19.65 -31.55 -10.44
CA LYS A 554 20.87 -30.81 -10.78
C LYS A 554 20.54 -29.50 -11.50
N LYS A 555 19.62 -29.54 -12.46
CA LYS A 555 19.19 -28.30 -13.16
C LYS A 555 18.57 -27.29 -12.21
N ALA A 556 17.77 -27.74 -11.22
CA ALA A 556 17.22 -26.87 -10.17
C ALA A 556 18.34 -26.26 -9.29
N ALA A 557 19.33 -27.07 -8.87
CA ALA A 557 20.48 -26.62 -8.08
C ALA A 557 21.40 -25.65 -8.85
N ASP A 558 21.58 -25.88 -10.16
CA ASP A 558 22.34 -24.98 -11.04
C ASP A 558 21.65 -23.63 -11.24
N LEU A 559 20.32 -23.59 -11.26
CA LEU A 559 19.52 -22.37 -11.36
C LEU A 559 19.47 -21.57 -10.06
N ASP A 560 19.51 -22.27 -8.91
CA ASP A 560 19.56 -21.65 -7.58
C ASP A 560 20.56 -22.41 -6.70
N SER A 561 21.78 -21.91 -6.61
CA SER A 561 22.90 -22.51 -5.86
C SER A 561 22.70 -22.51 -4.33
N ASN A 562 21.61 -21.90 -3.82
CA ASN A 562 21.21 -21.92 -2.41
C ASN A 562 19.92 -22.73 -2.18
N TYR A 563 19.36 -23.35 -3.20
CA TYR A 563 18.17 -24.16 -3.07
C TYR A 563 18.50 -25.51 -2.40
N LEU A 564 18.46 -25.53 -1.08
CA LEU A 564 18.86 -26.67 -0.24
C LEU A 564 18.18 -27.98 -0.64
N ASP A 565 16.87 -27.97 -0.90
CA ASP A 565 16.13 -29.19 -1.26
C ASP A 565 16.62 -29.76 -2.59
N ALA A 566 16.82 -28.91 -3.61
CA ALA A 566 17.31 -29.36 -4.92
C ALA A 566 18.72 -29.95 -4.82
N ILE A 567 19.59 -29.32 -4.03
CA ILE A 567 20.97 -29.78 -3.79
C ILE A 567 20.96 -31.13 -3.07
N SER A 568 20.17 -31.25 -2.00
CA SER A 568 20.04 -32.52 -1.23
C SER A 568 19.42 -33.63 -2.07
N ASN A 569 18.41 -33.31 -2.87
CA ASN A 569 17.75 -34.25 -3.78
C ASN A 569 18.70 -34.71 -4.89
N THR A 570 19.54 -33.80 -5.42
CA THR A 570 20.58 -34.14 -6.42
C THR A 570 21.56 -35.19 -5.83
N ALA A 571 22.05 -34.92 -4.61
CA ALA A 571 22.93 -35.83 -3.90
C ALA A 571 22.28 -37.21 -3.69
N SER A 572 21.03 -37.23 -3.24
CA SER A 572 20.27 -38.46 -2.99
C SER A 572 20.00 -39.25 -4.28
N ALA A 573 19.71 -38.58 -5.39
CA ALA A 573 19.52 -39.24 -6.69
C ALA A 573 20.81 -39.89 -7.19
N TYR A 574 21.97 -39.23 -7.12
CA TYR A 574 23.26 -39.82 -7.45
C TYR A 574 23.63 -40.98 -6.49
N PHE A 575 23.32 -40.84 -5.21
CA PHE A 575 23.52 -41.92 -4.23
C PHE A 575 22.72 -43.19 -4.60
N ASN A 576 21.45 -43.04 -4.99
CA ASN A 576 20.60 -44.14 -5.44
C ASN A 576 21.10 -44.79 -6.74
N LEU A 577 21.75 -44.02 -7.60
CA LEU A 577 22.45 -44.53 -8.79
C LEU A 577 23.78 -45.23 -8.45
N LYS A 578 24.21 -45.24 -7.18
CA LYS A 578 25.52 -45.69 -6.71
C LYS A 578 26.69 -44.85 -7.24
N GLU A 579 26.41 -43.64 -7.71
CA GLU A 579 27.40 -42.68 -8.20
C GLU A 579 27.90 -41.80 -7.04
N TYR A 580 28.49 -42.43 -6.01
CA TYR A 580 28.85 -41.80 -4.74
C TYR A 580 29.81 -40.62 -4.90
N LYS A 581 30.70 -40.68 -5.91
CA LYS A 581 31.64 -39.61 -6.26
C LYS A 581 30.90 -38.36 -6.79
N ASN A 582 29.83 -38.56 -7.53
CA ASN A 582 29.00 -37.46 -8.06
C ASN A 582 28.07 -36.88 -6.98
N ALA A 583 27.67 -37.68 -6.00
CA ALA A 583 26.84 -37.26 -4.86
C ALA A 583 27.64 -36.39 -3.85
N GLU A 584 28.92 -36.63 -3.66
CA GLU A 584 29.75 -36.01 -2.61
C GLU A 584 29.72 -34.48 -2.62
N PRO A 585 29.95 -33.77 -3.73
CA PRO A 585 29.98 -32.30 -3.74
C PRO A 585 28.62 -31.69 -3.36
N TYR A 586 27.52 -32.34 -3.70
CA TYR A 586 26.18 -31.88 -3.35
C TYR A 586 25.85 -32.10 -1.87
N TYR A 587 26.23 -33.23 -1.27
CA TYR A 587 26.08 -33.42 0.17
C TYR A 587 26.95 -32.45 0.97
N LYS A 588 28.18 -32.17 0.56
CA LYS A 588 29.04 -31.16 1.18
C LYS A 588 28.39 -29.77 1.09
N ARG A 589 27.87 -29.41 -0.09
CA ARG A 589 27.18 -28.11 -0.27
C ARG A 589 25.91 -28.03 0.56
N ALA A 590 25.11 -29.08 0.66
CA ALA A 590 23.94 -29.11 1.53
C ALA A 590 24.29 -28.93 3.00
N HIS A 591 25.39 -29.58 3.45
CA HIS A 591 25.93 -29.40 4.80
C HIS A 591 26.40 -27.98 5.07
N GLU A 592 27.10 -27.35 4.13
CA GLU A 592 27.52 -25.92 4.23
C GLU A 592 26.32 -25.00 4.41
N LEU A 593 25.22 -25.25 3.68
CA LEU A 593 23.99 -24.45 3.76
C LEU A 593 23.21 -24.68 5.04
N ASN A 594 23.24 -25.90 5.60
CA ASN A 594 22.58 -26.26 6.86
C ASN A 594 23.41 -27.23 7.71
N PRO A 595 24.47 -26.73 8.39
CA PRO A 595 25.37 -27.59 9.19
C PRO A 595 24.70 -28.28 10.36
N GLN A 596 23.56 -27.78 10.84
CA GLN A 596 22.83 -28.33 12.00
C GLN A 596 21.83 -29.43 11.60
N SER A 597 21.65 -29.70 10.30
CA SER A 597 20.71 -30.72 9.82
C SER A 597 21.28 -32.11 10.02
N LYS A 598 20.76 -32.81 11.03
CA LYS A 598 21.15 -34.21 11.28
C LYS A 598 20.93 -35.12 10.07
N PRO A 599 19.79 -35.11 9.34
CA PRO A 599 19.60 -35.95 8.16
C PRO A 599 20.65 -35.71 7.07
N ILE A 600 21.03 -34.46 6.79
CA ILE A 600 22.06 -34.15 5.80
C ILE A 600 23.42 -34.68 6.23
N ASN A 601 23.77 -34.51 7.50
CA ASN A 601 25.03 -35.00 8.06
C ASN A 601 25.13 -36.52 8.01
N ASP A 602 24.06 -37.22 8.40
CA ASP A 602 24.01 -38.69 8.36
C ASP A 602 24.16 -39.20 6.90
N GLN A 603 23.52 -38.53 5.93
CA GLN A 603 23.64 -38.87 4.50
C GLN A 603 25.06 -38.61 3.94
N LEU A 604 25.70 -37.51 4.35
CA LEU A 604 27.09 -37.22 3.97
C LEU A 604 28.03 -38.29 4.47
N ILE A 605 27.94 -38.65 5.76
CA ILE A 605 28.76 -39.70 6.37
C ILE A 605 28.55 -41.08 5.67
N GLU A 606 27.31 -41.46 5.38
CA GLU A 606 27.03 -42.72 4.68
C GLU A 606 27.58 -42.69 3.24
N ASN A 607 27.50 -41.53 2.53
CA ASN A 607 28.09 -41.40 1.20
C ASN A 607 29.62 -41.55 1.23
N GLU A 608 30.31 -40.95 2.20
CA GLU A 608 31.76 -41.06 2.37
C GLU A 608 32.18 -42.51 2.64
N LYS A 609 31.40 -43.21 3.48
CA LYS A 609 31.61 -44.65 3.76
C LYS A 609 31.45 -45.49 2.50
N ARG A 610 30.42 -45.26 1.69
CA ARG A 610 30.19 -46.00 0.42
C ARG A 610 31.29 -45.70 -0.59
N LEU A 611 31.72 -44.47 -0.71
CA LEU A 611 32.79 -44.06 -1.60
C LEU A 611 34.13 -44.72 -1.23
N ALA A 612 34.43 -44.85 0.08
CA ALA A 612 35.63 -45.55 0.56
C ALA A 612 35.59 -47.07 0.25
N GLN A 613 34.41 -47.69 0.37
CA GLN A 613 34.20 -49.10 0.00
C GLN A 613 34.38 -49.34 -1.50
N ASP A 614 33.84 -48.47 -2.35
CA ASP A 614 33.96 -48.55 -3.81
C ASP A 614 35.42 -48.42 -4.26
N THR A 615 36.17 -47.45 -3.70
CA THR A 615 37.58 -47.24 -4.01
C THR A 615 38.46 -48.39 -3.54
N SER A 616 38.10 -49.11 -2.46
CA SER A 616 38.82 -50.26 -1.96
C SER A 616 38.55 -51.55 -2.78
N SER A 617 37.36 -51.68 -3.37
CA SER A 617 37.00 -52.80 -4.24
C SER A 617 37.70 -52.72 -5.60
N VAL A 618 37.85 -51.50 -6.17
CA VAL A 618 38.59 -51.29 -7.44
C VAL A 618 40.08 -51.56 -7.32
N LYS A 619 40.70 -51.43 -6.12
CA LYS A 619 42.10 -51.76 -5.86
C LYS A 619 42.37 -53.26 -5.63
N LYS A 620 41.35 -54.11 -5.53
CA LYS A 620 41.46 -55.54 -5.29
C LYS A 620 41.23 -56.41 -6.53
N THR A 621 40.97 -55.84 -7.69
CA THR A 621 40.94 -56.58 -8.96
C THR A 621 42.35 -56.56 -9.57
N PRO A 622 43.03 -57.72 -9.67
CA PRO A 622 44.40 -57.78 -10.17
C PRO A 622 44.53 -57.47 -11.65
#